data_028b74ed40a68de9e7a3e071d254cc5c
#
_entry.id   028b74ed40a68de9e7a3e071d254cc5c
#
_cell.length_a   1.000
_cell.length_b   1.000
_cell.length_c   1.000
_cell.angle_alpha   90.00
_cell.angle_beta   90.00
_cell.angle_gamma   90.00
#
_symmetry.space_group_name_H-M   'P 1'
#
loop_
_entity.id
_entity.type
_entity.pdbx_description
1 polymer ?
#
loop_
_entity_poly.entity_id
_entity_poly.type
_entity_poly.pdbx_seq_one_letter_code
_entity_poly.pdbx_strand_id
1 'polypeptide(L)'
;MFDLDGTLIAWDCQLLFRHFVLRREPWRGIFLPVFLAFLPLAGLLGAGGMKRVFLSYLWRMDLEVLAEYSREFAASLMPSIYPELRAKLEAQRAAGDFLILASASPEFYAAEIGRELGFDLTLGTPVELGEFFPDLENHKGAAKVARLIEVLPAAWFENGKLGNCHGYTDSCAGLPMLEIGPNYYADIEA
;
A
#
# COMPACT_ATOMS: atom_id res chain seq x y z
N MET A 1 -0.37 -12.18 -6.65
CA MET A 1 -0.17 -10.75 -6.30
C MET A 1 -1.44 -10.20 -5.70
N PHE A 2 -1.35 -9.44 -4.61
CA PHE A 2 -2.50 -8.86 -3.90
C PHE A 2 -2.31 -7.35 -3.76
N ASP A 3 -3.40 -6.60 -3.97
CA ASP A 3 -3.49 -5.21 -3.52
C ASP A 3 -3.90 -5.19 -2.04
N LEU A 4 -3.74 -4.04 -1.37
CA LEU A 4 -4.04 -3.90 0.06
C LEU A 4 -5.37 -3.21 0.29
N ASP A 5 -5.42 -1.91 -0.04
CA ASP A 5 -6.54 -1.03 0.25
C ASP A 5 -7.75 -1.36 -0.64
N GLY A 6 -8.91 -1.58 -0.05
CA GLY A 6 -10.12 -2.04 -0.74
C GLY A 6 -10.10 -3.53 -1.08
N THR A 7 -8.94 -4.18 -1.12
CA THR A 7 -8.77 -5.58 -1.53
C THR A 7 -8.63 -6.50 -0.32
N LEU A 8 -7.45 -6.55 0.30
CA LEU A 8 -7.25 -7.36 1.53
C LEU A 8 -8.04 -6.81 2.73
N ILE A 9 -8.26 -5.51 2.76
CA ILE A 9 -8.98 -4.78 3.79
C ILE A 9 -9.92 -3.76 3.16
N ALA A 10 -11.14 -3.59 3.69
CA ALA A 10 -12.19 -2.70 3.16
C ALA A 10 -11.83 -1.21 3.17
N TRP A 11 -10.83 -0.80 3.91
CA TRP A 11 -10.56 0.59 4.24
C TRP A 11 -9.26 1.09 3.60
N ASP A 12 -9.16 2.42 3.46
CA ASP A 12 -7.90 3.11 3.14
C ASP A 12 -6.97 3.07 4.35
N CYS A 13 -5.90 2.28 4.26
CA CYS A 13 -4.92 2.11 5.34
C CYS A 13 -4.18 3.40 5.66
N GLN A 14 -4.01 4.31 4.70
CA GLN A 14 -3.36 5.60 4.94
C GLN A 14 -4.19 6.47 5.89
N LEU A 15 -5.52 6.46 5.72
CA LEU A 15 -6.43 7.16 6.62
C LEU A 15 -6.48 6.49 8.00
N LEU A 16 -6.52 5.15 8.04
CA LEU A 16 -6.50 4.39 9.29
C LEU A 16 -5.21 4.62 10.07
N PHE A 17 -4.05 4.62 9.41
CA PHE A 17 -2.75 4.87 10.04
C PHE A 17 -2.68 6.28 10.63
N ARG A 18 -3.18 7.29 9.90
CA ARG A 18 -3.29 8.64 10.47
C ARG A 18 -4.14 8.65 11.72
N HIS A 19 -5.32 8.00 11.72
CA HIS A 19 -6.17 7.89 12.91
C HIS A 19 -5.45 7.21 14.07
N PHE A 20 -4.72 6.14 13.78
CA PHE A 20 -3.93 5.41 14.75
C PHE A 20 -2.86 6.29 15.40
N VAL A 21 -2.13 7.08 14.61
CA VAL A 21 -1.13 8.05 15.10
C VAL A 21 -1.78 9.15 15.92
N LEU A 22 -2.89 9.74 15.44
CA LEU A 22 -3.58 10.84 16.16
C LEU A 22 -4.17 10.41 17.51
N ARG A 23 -4.49 9.14 17.70
CA ARG A 23 -4.91 8.64 19.02
C ARG A 23 -3.77 8.62 20.03
N ARG A 24 -2.52 8.47 19.60
CA ARG A 24 -1.31 8.47 20.43
C ARG A 24 -0.69 9.86 20.58
N GLU A 25 -0.72 10.63 19.51
CA GLU A 25 -0.19 11.99 19.44
C GLU A 25 -1.25 12.97 18.92
N PRO A 26 -2.27 13.34 19.77
CA PRO A 26 -3.39 14.19 19.33
C PRO A 26 -2.95 15.56 18.81
N TRP A 27 -1.81 16.07 19.28
CA TRP A 27 -1.25 17.35 18.85
C TRP A 27 -0.95 17.38 17.34
N ARG A 28 -0.69 16.23 16.71
CA ARG A 28 -0.50 16.13 15.25
C ARG A 28 -1.76 16.45 14.46
N GLY A 29 -2.89 16.59 15.11
CA GLY A 29 -4.12 17.11 14.51
C GLY A 29 -3.99 18.52 13.93
N ILE A 30 -2.98 19.30 14.37
CA ILE A 30 -2.66 20.65 13.82
C ILE A 30 -2.33 20.62 12.32
N PHE A 31 -1.94 19.47 11.77
CA PHE A 31 -1.65 19.31 10.33
C PHE A 31 -2.92 19.11 9.48
N LEU A 32 -4.09 18.87 10.09
CA LEU A 32 -5.35 18.77 9.34
C LEU A 32 -5.71 20.07 8.59
N PRO A 33 -5.65 21.25 9.22
CA PRO A 33 -5.84 22.52 8.51
C PRO A 33 -4.90 22.70 7.32
N VAL A 34 -3.64 22.24 7.42
CA VAL A 34 -2.68 22.29 6.30
C VAL A 34 -3.24 21.46 5.14
N PHE A 35 -3.62 20.21 5.37
CA PHE A 35 -4.20 19.36 4.33
C PHE A 35 -5.44 20.00 3.70
N LEU A 36 -6.36 20.54 4.51
CA LEU A 36 -7.58 21.19 4.03
C LEU A 36 -7.28 22.42 3.19
N ALA A 37 -6.26 23.21 3.54
CA ALA A 37 -5.84 24.39 2.77
C ALA A 37 -5.30 24.05 1.36
N PHE A 38 -4.74 22.85 1.19
CA PHE A 38 -4.23 22.36 -0.10
C PHE A 38 -5.29 21.63 -0.95
N LEU A 39 -6.47 21.29 -0.43
CA LEU A 39 -7.53 20.61 -1.19
C LEU A 39 -7.91 21.33 -2.50
N PRO A 40 -8.05 22.67 -2.54
CA PRO A 40 -8.35 23.38 -3.81
C PRO A 40 -7.26 23.20 -4.88
N LEU A 41 -6.04 22.87 -4.48
CA LEU A 41 -4.89 22.65 -5.36
C LEU A 41 -4.72 21.18 -5.77
N ALA A 42 -5.65 20.29 -5.39
CA ALA A 42 -5.53 18.85 -5.63
C ALA A 42 -5.39 18.51 -7.12
N GLY A 43 -6.09 19.22 -8.00
CA GLY A 43 -5.97 19.02 -9.45
C GLY A 43 -4.59 19.39 -10.00
N LEU A 44 -3.91 20.37 -9.40
CA LEU A 44 -2.57 20.81 -9.81
C LEU A 44 -1.49 19.88 -9.23
N LEU A 45 -1.64 19.49 -7.97
CA LEU A 45 -0.66 18.66 -7.26
C LEU A 45 -0.72 17.18 -7.65
N GLY A 46 -1.87 16.73 -8.14
CA GLY A 46 -2.14 15.33 -8.41
C GLY A 46 -2.12 14.44 -7.16
N ALA A 47 -2.26 13.13 -7.37
CA ALA A 47 -2.34 12.17 -6.27
C ALA A 47 -1.05 12.11 -5.42
N GLY A 48 0.12 12.17 -6.05
CA GLY A 48 1.41 12.16 -5.35
C GLY A 48 1.61 13.39 -4.47
N GLY A 49 1.39 14.59 -5.03
CA GLY A 49 1.51 15.84 -4.28
C GLY A 49 0.52 15.92 -3.11
N MET A 50 -0.73 15.51 -3.32
CA MET A 50 -1.71 15.46 -2.23
C MET A 50 -1.35 14.43 -1.15
N LYS A 51 -0.73 13.30 -1.51
CA LYS A 51 -0.20 12.34 -0.55
C LYS A 51 0.92 12.94 0.30
N ARG A 52 1.85 13.70 -0.29
CA ARG A 52 2.89 14.43 0.45
C ARG A 52 2.28 15.39 1.48
N VAL A 53 1.30 16.17 1.05
CA VAL A 53 0.57 17.08 1.97
C VAL A 53 -0.15 16.29 3.07
N PHE A 54 -0.82 15.20 2.72
CA PHE A 54 -1.52 14.36 3.70
C PHE A 54 -0.58 13.79 4.76
N LEU A 55 0.63 13.36 4.36
CA LEU A 55 1.62 12.77 5.25
C LEU A 55 2.41 13.79 6.09
N SER A 56 2.15 15.10 5.93
CA SER A 56 2.81 16.16 6.72
C SER A 56 2.69 15.97 8.24
N TYR A 57 1.65 15.25 8.72
CA TYR A 57 1.50 14.93 10.15
C TYR A 57 2.64 14.05 10.70
N LEU A 58 3.45 13.43 9.83
CA LEU A 58 4.64 12.65 10.21
C LEU A 58 5.89 13.53 10.37
N TRP A 59 5.79 14.83 10.07
CA TRP A 59 6.92 15.73 10.19
C TRP A 59 7.57 15.66 11.58
N ARG A 60 8.90 15.53 11.59
CA ARG A 60 9.70 15.34 12.81
C ARG A 60 9.26 14.15 13.68
N MET A 61 8.63 13.15 13.10
CA MET A 61 8.43 11.89 13.82
C MET A 61 9.76 11.14 13.87
N ASP A 62 10.09 10.65 15.03
CA ASP A 62 11.24 9.78 15.21
C ASP A 62 11.04 8.48 14.42
N LEU A 63 12.08 8.01 13.74
CA LEU A 63 12.00 6.81 12.89
C LEU A 63 11.77 5.52 13.70
N GLU A 64 12.27 5.46 14.94
CA GLU A 64 12.04 4.31 15.82
C GLU A 64 10.57 4.28 16.25
N VAL A 65 10.00 5.44 16.60
CA VAL A 65 8.58 5.60 16.93
C VAL A 65 7.70 5.25 15.72
N LEU A 66 8.08 5.69 14.52
CA LEU A 66 7.34 5.34 13.30
C LEU A 66 7.37 3.83 13.05
N ALA A 67 8.52 3.19 13.22
CA ALA A 67 8.66 1.74 13.06
C ALA A 67 7.83 0.97 14.09
N GLU A 68 7.80 1.44 15.34
CA GLU A 68 6.95 0.86 16.39
C GLU A 68 5.46 0.99 16.03
N TYR A 69 5.02 2.22 15.67
CA TYR A 69 3.65 2.47 15.27
C TYR A 69 3.24 1.66 14.04
N SER A 70 4.13 1.46 13.09
CA SER A 70 3.87 0.66 11.90
C SER A 70 3.64 -0.81 12.24
N ARG A 71 4.44 -1.39 13.14
CA ARG A 71 4.26 -2.78 13.62
C ARG A 71 2.94 -2.94 14.39
N GLU A 72 2.66 -2.06 15.34
CA GLU A 72 1.43 -2.12 16.12
C GLU A 72 0.19 -1.91 15.24
N PHE A 73 0.28 -1.00 14.28
CA PHE A 73 -0.78 -0.78 13.30
C PHE A 73 -1.04 -2.02 12.46
N ALA A 74 0.00 -2.64 11.90
CA ALA A 74 -0.12 -3.87 11.15
C ALA A 74 -0.81 -4.97 11.97
N ALA A 75 -0.36 -5.21 13.19
CA ALA A 75 -0.98 -6.18 14.09
C ALA A 75 -2.46 -5.87 14.36
N SER A 76 -2.82 -4.59 14.51
CA SER A 76 -4.20 -4.14 14.75
C SER A 76 -5.13 -4.37 13.57
N LEU A 77 -4.60 -4.46 12.36
CA LEU A 77 -5.37 -4.69 11.13
C LEU A 77 -5.68 -6.17 10.87
N MET A 78 -4.96 -7.10 11.49
CA MET A 78 -5.09 -8.53 11.19
C MET A 78 -6.54 -9.05 11.32
N PRO A 79 -7.35 -8.64 12.31
CA PRO A 79 -8.76 -9.06 12.39
C PRO A 79 -9.65 -8.51 11.28
N SER A 80 -9.21 -7.45 10.59
CA SER A 80 -9.98 -6.75 9.55
C SER A 80 -9.69 -7.28 8.13
N ILE A 81 -8.77 -8.21 7.97
CA ILE A 81 -8.48 -8.86 6.69
C ILE A 81 -9.67 -9.73 6.29
N TYR A 82 -10.13 -9.60 5.06
CA TYR A 82 -11.23 -10.39 4.54
C TYR A 82 -10.94 -11.90 4.66
N PRO A 83 -11.83 -12.68 5.32
CA PRO A 83 -11.60 -14.11 5.57
C PRO A 83 -11.36 -14.92 4.30
N GLU A 84 -12.07 -14.58 3.22
CA GLU A 84 -11.95 -15.28 1.93
C GLU A 84 -10.57 -15.05 1.29
N LEU A 85 -10.06 -13.83 1.36
CA LEU A 85 -8.73 -13.51 0.82
C LEU A 85 -7.62 -14.06 1.71
N ARG A 86 -7.83 -14.10 3.02
CA ARG A 86 -6.93 -14.80 3.94
C ARG A 86 -6.85 -16.29 3.59
N ALA A 87 -7.99 -16.95 3.36
CA ALA A 87 -8.02 -18.37 2.95
C ALA A 87 -7.34 -18.60 1.60
N LYS A 88 -7.54 -17.69 0.62
CA LYS A 88 -6.83 -17.74 -0.68
C LYS A 88 -5.31 -17.59 -0.50
N LEU A 89 -4.87 -16.64 0.34
CA LEU A 89 -3.46 -16.42 0.65
C LEU A 89 -2.82 -17.68 1.27
N GLU A 90 -3.51 -18.28 2.22
CA GLU A 90 -3.04 -19.52 2.88
C GLU A 90 -2.99 -20.69 1.90
N ALA A 91 -3.98 -20.84 1.02
CA ALA A 91 -4.00 -21.89 0.00
C ALA A 91 -2.84 -21.73 -1.02
N GLN A 92 -2.57 -20.51 -1.49
CA GLN A 92 -1.47 -20.25 -2.40
C GLN A 92 -0.11 -20.47 -1.72
N ARG A 93 0.01 -20.08 -0.45
CA ARG A 93 1.22 -20.38 0.34
C ARG A 93 1.44 -21.90 0.48
N ALA A 94 0.38 -22.65 0.76
CA ALA A 94 0.46 -24.11 0.86
C ALA A 94 0.82 -24.78 -0.48
N ALA A 95 0.45 -24.15 -1.60
CA ALA A 95 0.87 -24.56 -2.94
C ALA A 95 2.31 -24.24 -3.29
N GLY A 96 3.01 -23.44 -2.47
CA GLY A 96 4.38 -23.01 -2.72
C GLY A 96 4.49 -21.80 -3.66
N ASP A 97 3.39 -21.06 -3.86
CA ASP A 97 3.39 -19.85 -4.68
C ASP A 97 4.20 -18.74 -4.03
N PHE A 98 4.88 -17.92 -4.84
CA PHE A 98 5.54 -16.71 -4.40
C PHE A 98 4.52 -15.58 -4.23
N LEU A 99 4.36 -15.11 -3.00
CA LEU A 99 3.30 -14.18 -2.60
C LEU A 99 3.80 -12.74 -2.61
N ILE A 100 3.13 -11.88 -3.38
CA ILE A 100 3.49 -10.46 -3.51
C ILE A 100 2.34 -9.59 -3.02
N LEU A 101 2.63 -8.70 -2.06
CA LEU A 101 1.78 -7.57 -1.70
C LEU A 101 2.27 -6.33 -2.44
N ALA A 102 1.43 -5.74 -3.29
CA ALA A 102 1.78 -4.54 -4.04
C ALA A 102 0.72 -3.45 -3.79
N SER A 103 1.07 -2.41 -3.04
CA SER A 103 0.17 -1.34 -2.64
C SER A 103 0.73 0.04 -2.97
N ALA A 104 -0.18 0.99 -3.20
CA ALA A 104 0.20 2.41 -3.24
C ALA A 104 0.39 3.00 -1.83
N SER A 105 0.04 2.29 -0.78
CA SER A 105 0.22 2.70 0.62
C SER A 105 1.69 2.91 0.98
N PRO A 106 2.03 3.81 1.94
CA PRO A 106 3.39 3.99 2.43
C PRO A 106 4.06 2.68 2.84
N GLU A 107 5.31 2.51 2.39
CA GLU A 107 6.05 1.25 2.56
C GLU A 107 6.33 0.93 4.03
N PHE A 108 6.54 1.93 4.89
CA PHE A 108 6.89 1.72 6.29
C PHE A 108 5.85 0.90 7.08
N TYR A 109 4.55 1.01 6.79
CA TYR A 109 3.55 0.12 7.39
C TYR A 109 3.10 -1.01 6.44
N ALA A 110 3.14 -0.80 5.12
CA ALA A 110 2.78 -1.86 4.18
C ALA A 110 3.72 -3.07 4.31
N ALA A 111 5.03 -2.82 4.52
CA ALA A 111 6.01 -3.87 4.77
C ALA A 111 5.70 -4.68 6.04
N GLU A 112 5.26 -4.02 7.11
CA GLU A 112 4.88 -4.70 8.35
C GLU A 112 3.59 -5.53 8.18
N ILE A 113 2.60 -5.01 7.43
CA ILE A 113 1.39 -5.77 7.08
C ILE A 113 1.76 -7.01 6.25
N GLY A 114 2.63 -6.83 5.25
CA GLY A 114 3.11 -7.94 4.43
C GLY A 114 3.83 -9.01 5.24
N ARG A 115 4.66 -8.58 6.20
CA ARG A 115 5.37 -9.48 7.13
C ARG A 115 4.39 -10.27 8.01
N GLU A 116 3.39 -9.61 8.60
CA GLU A 116 2.35 -10.26 9.43
C GLU A 116 1.52 -11.27 8.63
N LEU A 117 1.24 -10.97 7.36
CA LEU A 117 0.50 -11.86 6.46
C LEU A 117 1.40 -12.90 5.78
N GLY A 118 2.73 -12.83 5.95
CA GLY A 118 3.70 -13.77 5.40
C GLY A 118 3.84 -13.67 3.89
N PHE A 119 3.83 -12.48 3.32
CA PHE A 119 4.21 -12.25 1.93
C PHE A 119 5.72 -12.39 1.74
N ASP A 120 6.14 -12.96 0.62
CA ASP A 120 7.56 -13.10 0.25
C ASP A 120 8.15 -11.75 -0.21
N LEU A 121 7.33 -10.91 -0.83
CA LEU A 121 7.69 -9.57 -1.28
C LEU A 121 6.56 -8.59 -0.97
N THR A 122 6.93 -7.45 -0.39
CA THR A 122 6.01 -6.31 -0.23
C THR A 122 6.57 -5.08 -0.91
N LEU A 123 5.76 -4.46 -1.75
CA LEU A 123 6.06 -3.22 -2.44
C LEU A 123 5.04 -2.16 -2.04
N GLY A 124 5.50 -1.15 -1.33
CA GLY A 124 4.75 0.05 -0.96
C GLY A 124 5.26 1.28 -1.70
N THR A 125 4.72 2.45 -1.37
CA THR A 125 5.27 3.74 -1.76
C THR A 125 6.42 4.09 -0.81
N PRO A 126 7.68 4.16 -1.25
CA PRO A 126 8.77 4.69 -0.44
C PRO A 126 8.47 6.13 0.00
N VAL A 127 8.75 6.45 1.24
CA VAL A 127 8.52 7.79 1.82
C VAL A 127 9.77 8.22 2.54
N GLU A 128 10.39 9.30 2.08
CA GLU A 128 11.53 9.92 2.73
C GLU A 128 11.04 11.01 3.69
N LEU A 129 11.17 10.73 5.00
CA LEU A 129 10.80 11.65 6.06
C LEU A 129 11.98 12.58 6.37
N GLY A 130 11.67 13.85 6.63
CA GLY A 130 12.68 14.87 6.94
C GLY A 130 12.14 16.25 6.67
N GLU A 131 11.56 16.43 5.51
CA GLU A 131 10.90 17.65 5.12
C GLU A 131 9.47 17.74 5.68
N PHE A 132 8.90 18.96 5.74
CA PHE A 132 7.51 19.19 6.16
C PHE A 132 6.50 18.43 5.27
N PHE A 133 6.74 18.43 3.98
CA PHE A 133 6.07 17.55 3.02
C PHE A 133 7.06 16.47 2.62
N PRO A 134 6.90 15.23 3.10
CA PRO A 134 7.85 14.17 2.83
C PRO A 134 7.99 13.92 1.33
N ASP A 135 9.18 13.51 0.90
CA ASP A 135 9.38 13.13 -0.49
C ASP A 135 8.91 11.71 -0.74
N LEU A 136 8.30 11.49 -1.89
CA LEU A 136 7.81 10.18 -2.30
C LEU A 136 7.57 10.11 -3.80
N GLU A 137 7.79 8.95 -4.36
CA GLU A 137 7.29 8.56 -5.67
C GLU A 137 6.07 7.64 -5.49
N ASN A 138 4.87 8.15 -5.85
CA ASN A 138 3.63 7.44 -5.56
C ASN A 138 3.47 6.21 -6.47
N HIS A 139 3.59 5.03 -5.91
CA HIS A 139 3.48 3.74 -6.61
C HIS A 139 2.01 3.35 -6.86
N LYS A 140 1.26 4.18 -7.58
CA LYS A 140 -0.12 3.92 -7.99
C LYS A 140 -0.22 3.64 -9.50
N GLY A 141 -1.07 2.69 -9.88
CA GLY A 141 -1.31 2.37 -11.30
C GLY A 141 -0.07 1.87 -12.02
N ALA A 142 0.31 2.51 -13.12
CA ALA A 142 1.46 2.13 -13.93
C ALA A 142 2.81 2.16 -13.17
N ALA A 143 2.98 3.06 -12.20
CA ALA A 143 4.19 3.11 -11.38
C ALA A 143 4.34 1.85 -10.50
N LYS A 144 3.23 1.28 -10.02
CA LYS A 144 3.23 -0.02 -9.30
C LYS A 144 3.77 -1.13 -10.22
N VAL A 145 3.32 -1.16 -11.47
CA VAL A 145 3.77 -2.15 -12.47
C VAL A 145 5.25 -1.97 -12.81
N ALA A 146 5.69 -0.74 -13.03
CA ALA A 146 7.10 -0.46 -13.31
C ALA A 146 8.00 -0.97 -12.17
N ARG A 147 7.58 -0.74 -10.91
CA ARG A 147 8.31 -1.23 -9.75
C ARG A 147 8.32 -2.76 -9.65
N LEU A 148 7.21 -3.43 -9.98
CA LEU A 148 7.15 -4.90 -10.04
C LEU A 148 8.15 -5.45 -11.09
N ILE A 149 8.19 -4.85 -12.28
CA ILE A 149 9.09 -5.27 -13.35
C ILE A 149 10.56 -5.06 -12.95
N GLU A 150 10.87 -3.99 -12.25
CA GLU A 150 12.23 -3.69 -11.79
C GLU A 150 12.74 -4.70 -10.74
N VAL A 151 11.86 -5.11 -9.81
CA VAL A 151 12.26 -5.90 -8.64
C VAL A 151 12.19 -7.41 -8.91
N LEU A 152 11.24 -7.86 -9.74
CA LEU A 152 11.04 -9.28 -9.99
C LEU A 152 12.08 -9.82 -11.00
N PRO A 153 12.48 -11.10 -10.87
CA PRO A 153 13.42 -11.72 -11.80
C PRO A 153 12.91 -11.63 -13.24
N ALA A 154 13.75 -11.16 -14.15
CA ALA A 154 13.42 -11.04 -15.57
C ALA A 154 12.98 -12.39 -16.19
N ALA A 155 13.48 -13.50 -15.67
CA ALA A 155 13.10 -14.85 -16.10
C ALA A 155 11.63 -15.23 -15.82
N TRP A 156 10.94 -14.46 -14.98
CA TRP A 156 9.50 -14.67 -14.70
C TRP A 156 8.59 -14.03 -15.73
N PHE A 157 9.16 -13.19 -16.62
CA PHE A 157 8.40 -12.48 -17.64
C PHE A 157 8.54 -13.17 -18.99
N GLU A 158 7.42 -13.54 -19.59
CA GLU A 158 7.30 -14.02 -20.96
C GLU A 158 6.51 -13.01 -21.79
N ASN A 159 7.12 -12.45 -22.82
CA ASN A 159 6.49 -11.41 -23.66
C ASN A 159 5.95 -10.20 -22.87
N GLY A 160 6.65 -9.79 -21.82
CA GLY A 160 6.25 -8.67 -20.95
C GLY A 160 5.15 -8.99 -19.92
N LYS A 161 4.78 -10.26 -19.79
CA LYS A 161 3.79 -10.73 -18.80
C LYS A 161 4.41 -11.73 -17.85
N LEU A 162 3.97 -11.71 -16.58
CA LEU A 162 4.33 -12.73 -15.61
C LEU A 162 3.67 -14.05 -15.98
N GLY A 163 4.47 -15.07 -16.17
CA GLY A 163 3.97 -16.44 -16.36
C GLY A 163 3.29 -16.93 -15.09
N ASN A 164 2.15 -17.63 -15.23
CA ASN A 164 1.43 -18.32 -14.16
C ASN A 164 1.19 -17.45 -12.90
N CYS A 165 0.64 -16.24 -13.09
CA CYS A 165 0.39 -15.27 -12.02
C CYS A 165 -1.09 -15.05 -11.79
N HIS A 166 -1.50 -14.97 -10.50
CA HIS A 166 -2.83 -14.57 -10.07
C HIS A 166 -2.77 -13.18 -9.45
N GLY A 167 -3.63 -12.25 -9.90
CA GLY A 167 -3.74 -10.90 -9.36
C GLY A 167 -5.10 -10.67 -8.71
N TYR A 168 -5.10 -10.00 -7.54
CA TYR A 168 -6.29 -9.63 -6.78
C TYR A 168 -6.30 -8.13 -6.54
N THR A 169 -7.34 -7.44 -7.01
CA THR A 169 -7.59 -6.00 -6.78
C THR A 169 -9.08 -5.71 -6.88
N ASP A 170 -9.54 -4.71 -6.16
CA ASP A 170 -10.92 -4.20 -6.18
C ASP A 170 -11.11 -2.97 -7.07
N SER A 171 -10.04 -2.35 -7.52
CA SER A 171 -10.08 -1.03 -8.13
C SER A 171 -9.50 -0.97 -9.55
N CYS A 172 -10.03 -0.06 -10.36
CA CYS A 172 -9.46 0.26 -11.68
C CYS A 172 -7.99 0.73 -11.60
N ALA A 173 -7.54 1.27 -10.46
CA ALA A 173 -6.16 1.64 -10.25
C ALA A 173 -5.22 0.43 -10.15
N GLY A 174 -5.75 -0.76 -9.82
CA GLY A 174 -5.04 -2.02 -9.82
C GLY A 174 -5.04 -2.75 -11.16
N LEU A 175 -5.86 -2.35 -12.14
CA LEU A 175 -5.94 -3.01 -13.45
C LEU A 175 -4.57 -3.16 -14.14
N PRO A 176 -3.68 -2.15 -14.17
CA PRO A 176 -2.36 -2.33 -14.76
C PRO A 176 -1.55 -3.48 -14.13
N MET A 177 -1.72 -3.73 -12.83
CA MET A 177 -1.09 -4.87 -12.14
C MET A 177 -1.69 -6.20 -12.61
N LEU A 178 -2.99 -6.26 -12.91
CA LEU A 178 -3.64 -7.44 -13.45
C LEU A 178 -3.21 -7.72 -14.89
N GLU A 179 -2.99 -6.68 -15.68
CA GLU A 179 -2.62 -6.79 -17.10
C GLU A 179 -1.26 -7.47 -17.32
N ILE A 180 -0.35 -7.44 -16.33
CA ILE A 180 0.92 -8.16 -16.41
C ILE A 180 0.81 -9.65 -16.04
N GLY A 181 -0.34 -10.10 -15.52
CA GLY A 181 -0.61 -11.52 -15.21
C GLY A 181 -1.61 -12.14 -16.17
N PRO A 182 -1.60 -13.47 -16.38
CA PRO A 182 -2.54 -14.15 -17.28
C PRO A 182 -3.92 -14.38 -16.67
N ASN A 183 -4.07 -14.32 -15.34
CA ASN A 183 -5.31 -14.65 -14.65
C ASN A 183 -5.78 -13.47 -13.77
N TYR A 184 -7.01 -13.02 -14.02
CA TYR A 184 -7.63 -11.90 -13.34
C TYR A 184 -8.64 -12.38 -12.30
N TYR A 185 -8.58 -11.79 -11.10
CA TYR A 185 -9.69 -11.80 -10.17
C TYR A 185 -9.89 -10.36 -9.69
N ALA A 186 -10.70 -9.61 -10.43
CA ALA A 186 -11.25 -8.37 -9.95
C ALA A 186 -12.63 -8.70 -9.39
N ASP A 187 -12.75 -8.78 -8.08
CA ASP A 187 -14.06 -8.82 -7.41
C ASP A 187 -14.49 -7.36 -7.23
N ILE A 188 -14.96 -6.77 -8.34
CA ILE A 188 -15.54 -5.43 -8.32
C ILE A 188 -17.02 -5.61 -7.96
N GLU A 189 -17.32 -5.89 -6.70
CA GLU A 189 -18.65 -5.63 -6.18
C GLU A 189 -18.74 -4.15 -5.83
N ALA A 190 -19.51 -3.44 -6.66
CA ALA A 190 -19.87 -2.04 -6.51
C ALA A 190 -20.78 -1.79 -5.30
#